data_6c810d64da925da771523ee83d27eeda
#
_entry.id   6c810d64da925da771523ee83d27eeda
#
_cell.length_a   1.000
_cell.length_b   1.000
_cell.length_c   1.000
_cell.angle_alpha   90.00
_cell.angle_beta   90.00
_cell.angle_gamma   90.00
#
_symmetry.space_group_name_H-M   'P 1'
#
loop_
_entity.id
_entity.type
_entity.pdbx_description
1 polymer ?
#
loop_
_entity_poly.entity_id
_entity_poly.type
_entity_poly.pdbx_seq_one_letter_code
_entity_poly.pdbx_strand_id
1 'polypeptide(L)'
;METFGSNKSGQEMQNFNEYFTEKFEEPIEQQDLHVVVLGKGGEEGTFADLAEKVSKKKNIKFDLVHVDEAWISQKDVEIGKVTIQNADGEDNSVEIETRNSIIFVRAGAIQTLSAQAIVSSLQMIGFFLINDLEAMLSCDNKMSNVIMLERNNIPSPRSSILSNKKSIEDAHQRIGGKFPVVIKTLTGTQGVGVSIVNDMASLVSVAESLWKFDAQILIQEYFKIDSDVRTLVVGSNIIGAAQRIRKNQNDFRNNVHLGADTKPYQLSEEERDIITSAARSSGALYCGVDHCVYKGKPYILEVNGSPGIRSHFYAYDVQTNQGLGKKTDEQMISAIIDFFSSDLNRRPLMRSEAGYIETIILKGLEDDPIRAKFDTGNSAIATMLHVDELEADGDFVKWSKNGKSFRSEVIDISEPRRGLVDFDKRPIVEHEIRFNNKTYIAELGLTTKDTASEMLVNRKLMT
;
A
#
# COMPACT_ATOMS: atom_id res chain seq x y z
N MET A 1 49.06 19.71 10.61
CA MET A 1 48.44 18.36 10.67
C MET A 1 47.58 18.34 11.91
N GLU A 2 46.35 18.77 11.78
CA GLU A 2 45.34 18.70 12.85
C GLU A 2 44.41 17.53 12.55
N THR A 3 44.33 16.64 13.51
CA THR A 3 43.50 15.45 13.49
C THR A 3 42.04 15.86 13.67
N PHE A 4 41.21 15.66 12.65
CA PHE A 4 39.75 15.82 12.74
C PHE A 4 39.17 14.74 13.65
N GLY A 5 38.43 15.17 14.66
CA GLY A 5 37.84 14.32 15.69
C GLY A 5 36.71 13.42 15.17
N SER A 6 36.90 12.14 15.35
CA SER A 6 35.94 11.07 15.13
C SER A 6 35.21 10.75 16.43
N ASN A 7 34.25 11.54 16.90
CA ASN A 7 33.43 11.13 18.05
C ASN A 7 32.02 11.74 18.14
N LYS A 8 31.60 12.55 17.17
CA LYS A 8 30.22 13.08 17.20
C LYS A 8 29.17 12.17 16.56
N SER A 9 29.56 11.42 15.50
CA SER A 9 28.60 10.55 14.78
C SER A 9 28.15 9.32 15.59
N GLY A 10 28.98 8.80 16.48
CA GLY A 10 28.62 7.66 17.34
C GLY A 10 27.63 8.03 18.44
N GLN A 11 27.74 9.21 19.00
CA GLN A 11 26.86 9.68 20.08
C GLN A 11 25.47 10.12 19.55
N GLU A 12 25.43 10.71 18.35
CA GLU A 12 24.16 11.05 17.68
C GLU A 12 23.39 9.81 17.21
N MET A 13 24.08 8.76 16.74
CA MET A 13 23.44 7.48 16.39
C MET A 13 22.97 6.70 17.62
N GLN A 14 23.68 6.78 18.75
CA GLN A 14 23.25 6.15 19.99
C GLN A 14 22.00 6.83 20.57
N ASN A 15 21.95 8.16 20.55
CA ASN A 15 20.78 8.93 20.93
C ASN A 15 19.56 8.69 20.02
N PHE A 16 19.78 8.47 18.71
CA PHE A 16 18.71 8.14 17.77
C PHE A 16 18.09 6.76 18.08
N ASN A 17 18.92 5.75 18.33
CA ASN A 17 18.46 4.40 18.68
C ASN A 17 17.78 4.35 20.07
N GLU A 18 18.32 5.06 21.08
CA GLU A 18 17.71 5.18 22.42
C GLU A 18 16.35 5.90 22.35
N TYR A 19 16.25 6.99 21.59
CA TYR A 19 14.99 7.72 21.38
C TYR A 19 13.90 6.85 20.78
N PHE A 20 14.23 6.01 19.79
CA PHE A 20 13.24 5.10 19.18
C PHE A 20 12.90 3.90 20.08
N THR A 21 13.85 3.41 20.88
CA THR A 21 13.61 2.25 21.76
C THR A 21 12.80 2.64 23.00
N GLU A 22 13.15 3.74 23.65
CA GLU A 22 12.45 4.19 24.87
C GLU A 22 11.03 4.74 24.62
N LYS A 23 10.79 5.41 23.47
CA LYS A 23 9.48 6.01 23.19
C LYS A 23 8.44 5.04 22.60
N PHE A 24 8.82 3.85 22.14
CA PHE A 24 7.89 2.87 21.58
C PHE A 24 7.37 1.83 22.60
N GLU A 25 7.85 1.85 23.85
CA GLU A 25 7.43 0.89 24.88
C GLU A 25 6.11 1.24 25.56
N GLU A 26 5.67 2.51 25.55
CA GLU A 26 4.37 2.88 26.13
C GLU A 26 3.28 3.00 25.06
N PRO A 27 2.09 2.37 25.25
CA PRO A 27 0.96 2.54 24.36
C PRO A 27 0.56 4.02 24.25
N ILE A 28 0.33 4.52 23.04
CA ILE A 28 -0.16 5.88 22.86
C ILE A 28 -1.63 5.91 23.18
N GLU A 29 -2.04 6.77 24.12
CA GLU A 29 -3.44 6.99 24.41
C GLU A 29 -4.13 7.69 23.23
N GLN A 30 -5.42 7.39 23.01
CA GLN A 30 -6.18 7.92 21.88
C GLN A 30 -6.20 9.46 21.85
N GLN A 31 -6.18 10.10 23.01
CA GLN A 31 -6.17 11.57 23.15
C GLN A 31 -4.84 12.21 22.68
N ASP A 32 -3.74 11.45 22.64
CA ASP A 32 -2.43 11.92 22.22
C ASP A 32 -2.22 11.77 20.69
N LEU A 33 -3.16 11.12 20.03
CA LEU A 33 -3.09 10.94 18.57
C LEU A 33 -3.32 12.26 17.82
N HIS A 34 -2.67 12.37 16.67
CA HIS A 34 -2.77 13.53 15.78
C HIS A 34 -3.06 13.07 14.35
N VAL A 35 -4.26 13.32 13.87
CA VAL A 35 -4.64 13.08 12.47
C VAL A 35 -4.27 14.29 11.64
N VAL A 36 -3.47 14.08 10.60
CA VAL A 36 -3.05 15.11 9.65
C VAL A 36 -3.49 14.71 8.26
N VAL A 37 -4.07 15.63 7.52
CA VAL A 37 -4.40 15.44 6.10
C VAL A 37 -3.55 16.36 5.26
N LEU A 38 -2.77 15.81 4.35
CA LEU A 38 -2.00 16.57 3.36
C LEU A 38 -2.82 16.66 2.07
N GLY A 39 -3.21 17.85 1.67
CA GLY A 39 -4.01 18.13 0.48
C GLY A 39 -3.52 19.36 -0.27
N LYS A 40 -4.25 19.75 -1.31
CA LYS A 40 -4.06 21.01 -2.03
C LYS A 40 -5.21 21.94 -1.73
N GLY A 41 -4.92 23.24 -1.55
CA GLY A 41 -5.92 24.26 -1.26
C GLY A 41 -7.13 24.21 -2.20
N GLY A 42 -8.34 24.16 -1.61
CA GLY A 42 -9.60 24.11 -2.35
C GLY A 42 -10.04 22.75 -2.89
N GLU A 43 -9.24 21.69 -2.71
CA GLU A 43 -9.54 20.33 -3.20
C GLU A 43 -9.77 19.28 -2.11
N GLU A 44 -9.72 19.64 -0.83
CA GLU A 44 -9.76 18.72 0.30
C GLU A 44 -11.06 17.93 0.36
N GLY A 45 -12.14 18.63 0.11
CA GLY A 45 -13.48 18.10 0.01
C GLY A 45 -13.84 17.17 1.16
N THR A 46 -14.73 16.27 0.87
CA THR A 46 -15.41 15.45 1.86
C THR A 46 -14.52 14.59 2.76
N PHE A 47 -13.32 14.18 2.31
CA PHE A 47 -12.46 13.34 3.15
C PHE A 47 -11.91 14.11 4.34
N ALA A 48 -11.34 15.31 4.12
CA ALA A 48 -10.78 16.13 5.18
C ALA A 48 -11.87 16.60 6.16
N ASP A 49 -13.02 17.07 5.65
CA ASP A 49 -14.17 17.48 6.46
C ASP A 49 -14.67 16.36 7.39
N LEU A 50 -14.78 15.14 6.84
CA LEU A 50 -15.20 13.98 7.62
C LEU A 50 -14.14 13.52 8.61
N ALA A 51 -12.85 13.57 8.23
CA ALA A 51 -11.74 13.23 9.12
C ALA A 51 -11.67 14.21 10.29
N GLU A 52 -11.83 15.52 10.05
CA GLU A 52 -11.92 16.55 11.09
C GLU A 52 -13.09 16.27 12.04
N LYS A 53 -14.29 16.07 11.49
CA LYS A 53 -15.51 15.79 12.27
C LYS A 53 -15.38 14.56 13.13
N VAL A 54 -14.80 13.48 12.59
CA VAL A 54 -14.57 12.22 13.32
C VAL A 54 -13.50 12.41 14.40
N SER A 55 -12.40 13.09 14.07
CA SER A 55 -11.31 13.37 15.03
C SER A 55 -11.83 14.19 16.21
N LYS A 56 -12.62 15.21 15.97
CA LYS A 56 -13.29 16.01 17.04
C LYS A 56 -14.18 15.14 17.93
N LYS A 57 -14.97 14.22 17.35
CA LYS A 57 -15.83 13.30 18.13
C LYS A 57 -15.03 12.33 18.99
N LYS A 58 -13.82 11.96 18.56
CA LYS A 58 -12.92 11.04 19.25
C LYS A 58 -11.93 11.72 20.18
N ASN A 59 -11.98 13.05 20.29
CA ASN A 59 -11.00 13.86 21.03
C ASN A 59 -9.56 13.64 20.54
N ILE A 60 -9.39 13.53 19.22
CA ILE A 60 -8.09 13.41 18.53
C ILE A 60 -7.75 14.76 17.91
N LYS A 61 -6.50 15.21 18.03
CA LYS A 61 -6.01 16.43 17.36
C LYS A 61 -6.11 16.24 15.84
N PHE A 62 -6.52 17.28 15.11
CA PHE A 62 -6.64 17.27 13.65
C PHE A 62 -6.05 18.51 13.05
N ASP A 63 -5.24 18.35 12.00
CA ASP A 63 -4.76 19.44 11.17
C ASP A 63 -4.89 19.10 9.67
N LEU A 64 -5.23 20.11 8.87
CA LEU A 64 -5.21 20.05 7.41
C LEU A 64 -4.07 20.93 6.91
N VAL A 65 -3.19 20.35 6.09
CA VAL A 65 -2.03 21.03 5.51
C VAL A 65 -2.20 21.16 4.00
N HIS A 66 -2.23 22.39 3.51
CA HIS A 66 -2.23 22.71 2.09
C HIS A 66 -0.80 22.75 1.56
N VAL A 67 -0.37 21.64 0.95
CA VAL A 67 1.05 21.45 0.54
C VAL A 67 1.52 22.40 -0.56
N ASP A 68 0.63 23.04 -1.28
CA ASP A 68 0.92 24.08 -2.27
C ASP A 68 1.23 25.45 -1.65
N GLU A 69 0.89 25.63 -0.38
CA GLU A 69 1.14 26.84 0.42
C GLU A 69 2.10 26.59 1.58
N ALA A 70 2.55 25.35 1.77
CA ALA A 70 3.39 24.91 2.87
C ALA A 70 4.85 24.75 2.46
N TRP A 71 5.75 24.85 3.44
CA TRP A 71 7.17 24.52 3.30
C TRP A 71 7.76 23.96 4.58
N ILE A 72 8.91 23.31 4.45
CA ILE A 72 9.73 22.79 5.54
C ILE A 72 11.16 23.27 5.31
N SER A 73 11.82 23.82 6.31
CA SER A 73 13.24 24.15 6.28
C SER A 73 14.04 23.17 7.15
N GLN A 74 15.35 23.14 6.98
CA GLN A 74 16.23 22.31 7.81
C GLN A 74 16.12 22.65 9.31
N LYS A 75 15.76 23.89 9.64
CA LYS A 75 15.60 24.34 11.03
C LYS A 75 14.32 23.84 11.69
N ASP A 76 13.34 23.45 10.87
CA ASP A 76 12.05 22.97 11.33
C ASP A 76 12.06 21.47 11.66
N VAL A 77 13.20 20.79 11.42
CA VAL A 77 13.36 19.34 11.59
C VAL A 77 14.14 19.03 12.85
N GLU A 78 13.50 18.31 13.76
CA GLU A 78 14.10 17.71 14.95
C GLU A 78 13.96 16.18 14.89
N ILE A 79 14.68 15.46 15.75
CA ILE A 79 14.55 13.99 15.82
C ILE A 79 13.11 13.60 16.18
N GLY A 80 12.45 12.91 15.25
CA GLY A 80 11.07 12.43 15.43
C GLY A 80 10.00 13.53 15.39
N LYS A 81 10.33 14.76 14.98
CA LYS A 81 9.41 15.89 14.96
C LYS A 81 9.72 16.83 13.80
N VAL A 82 8.69 17.47 13.27
CA VAL A 82 8.84 18.53 12.28
C VAL A 82 7.74 19.58 12.44
N THR A 83 8.09 20.84 12.15
CA THR A 83 7.12 21.92 12.01
C THR A 83 6.94 22.24 10.53
N ILE A 84 5.73 22.05 10.01
CA ILE A 84 5.37 22.43 8.65
C ILE A 84 4.89 23.88 8.69
N GLN A 85 5.57 24.76 7.98
CA GLN A 85 5.25 26.19 7.89
C GLN A 85 4.15 26.41 6.82
N ASN A 86 3.27 27.37 7.02
CA ASN A 86 2.25 27.80 6.07
C ASN A 86 2.43 29.24 5.63
N ALA A 87 1.97 29.60 4.44
CA ALA A 87 2.11 30.92 3.85
C ALA A 87 1.45 32.06 4.66
N ASP A 88 0.41 31.73 5.42
CA ASP A 88 -0.37 32.70 6.20
C ASP A 88 0.29 33.17 7.52
N GLY A 89 1.55 32.79 7.77
CA GLY A 89 2.35 33.22 8.90
C GLY A 89 2.59 32.15 9.98
N GLU A 90 3.46 32.49 10.96
CA GLU A 90 3.91 31.57 12.02
C GLU A 90 2.76 31.00 12.87
N ASP A 91 1.63 31.70 12.99
CA ASP A 91 0.47 31.26 13.78
C ASP A 91 -0.27 30.04 13.17
N ASN A 92 -0.01 29.72 11.89
CA ASN A 92 -0.65 28.61 11.16
C ASN A 92 0.30 27.43 10.90
N SER A 93 1.47 27.41 11.51
CA SER A 93 2.39 26.27 11.40
C SER A 93 1.82 25.03 12.10
N VAL A 94 2.09 23.85 11.52
CA VAL A 94 1.63 22.56 12.03
C VAL A 94 2.82 21.75 12.54
N GLU A 95 2.87 21.55 13.86
CA GLU A 95 3.84 20.69 14.49
C GLU A 95 3.33 19.25 14.55
N ILE A 96 4.10 18.31 14.04
CA ILE A 96 3.79 16.87 13.99
C ILE A 96 4.95 16.04 14.54
N GLU A 97 4.63 14.93 15.17
CA GLU A 97 5.58 13.98 15.72
C GLU A 97 5.40 12.60 15.10
N THR A 98 6.50 11.89 14.83
CA THR A 98 6.47 10.55 14.22
C THR A 98 5.75 9.53 15.08
N ARG A 99 5.79 9.72 16.41
CA ARG A 99 5.22 8.80 17.39
C ARG A 99 3.69 8.70 17.29
N ASN A 100 3.00 9.83 17.16
CA ASN A 100 1.55 9.91 17.36
C ASN A 100 0.76 10.38 16.14
N SER A 101 1.44 10.71 15.03
CA SER A 101 0.78 11.23 13.84
C SER A 101 0.26 10.14 12.90
N ILE A 102 -0.97 10.33 12.44
CA ILE A 102 -1.62 9.54 11.39
C ILE A 102 -1.77 10.48 10.18
N ILE A 103 -0.92 10.32 9.18
CA ILE A 103 -0.83 11.28 8.07
C ILE A 103 -1.45 10.70 6.82
N PHE A 104 -2.58 11.27 6.38
CA PHE A 104 -3.25 10.91 5.13
C PHE A 104 -2.76 11.80 3.98
N VAL A 105 -2.16 11.18 2.96
CA VAL A 105 -1.73 11.87 1.74
C VAL A 105 -2.86 11.83 0.71
N ARG A 106 -3.38 13.00 0.33
CA ARG A 106 -4.43 13.09 -0.68
C ARG A 106 -3.86 13.35 -2.08
N ALA A 107 -4.67 13.13 -3.13
CA ALA A 107 -4.22 13.28 -4.51
C ALA A 107 -3.60 14.65 -4.82
N GLY A 108 -4.11 15.73 -4.23
CA GLY A 108 -3.56 17.08 -4.37
C GLY A 108 -2.11 17.20 -3.90
N ALA A 109 -1.73 16.42 -2.89
CA ALA A 109 -0.38 16.45 -2.30
C ALA A 109 0.72 15.83 -3.17
N ILE A 110 0.39 15.27 -4.33
CA ILE A 110 1.39 14.70 -5.26
C ILE A 110 1.36 15.34 -6.65
N GLN A 111 0.58 16.40 -6.86
CA GLN A 111 0.39 17.00 -8.19
C GLN A 111 1.57 17.84 -8.67
N THR A 112 2.37 18.39 -7.75
CA THR A 112 3.55 19.21 -8.08
C THR A 112 4.82 18.63 -7.49
N LEU A 113 5.98 18.91 -8.08
CA LEU A 113 7.27 18.45 -7.56
C LEU A 113 7.56 19.03 -6.16
N SER A 114 7.12 20.26 -5.86
CA SER A 114 7.29 20.84 -4.52
C SER A 114 6.44 20.12 -3.48
N ALA A 115 5.19 19.78 -3.79
CA ALA A 115 4.33 18.98 -2.91
C ALA A 115 4.92 17.58 -2.68
N GLN A 116 5.38 16.92 -3.75
CA GLN A 116 6.08 15.63 -3.63
C GLN A 116 7.34 15.72 -2.76
N ALA A 117 8.08 16.83 -2.83
CA ALA A 117 9.25 17.05 -2.00
C ALA A 117 8.89 17.14 -0.49
N ILE A 118 7.77 17.77 -0.14
CA ILE A 118 7.28 17.79 1.24
C ILE A 118 6.94 16.36 1.70
N VAL A 119 6.13 15.62 0.92
CA VAL A 119 5.75 14.24 1.24
C VAL A 119 6.99 13.35 1.39
N SER A 120 7.94 13.46 0.46
CA SER A 120 9.22 12.71 0.52
C SER A 120 10.05 13.08 1.74
N SER A 121 10.12 14.37 2.10
CA SER A 121 10.83 14.83 3.30
C SER A 121 10.25 14.23 4.57
N LEU A 122 8.93 14.19 4.70
CA LEU A 122 8.27 13.54 5.83
C LEU A 122 8.60 12.05 5.92
N GLN A 123 8.65 11.35 4.78
CA GLN A 123 9.09 9.95 4.77
C GLN A 123 10.55 9.79 5.22
N MET A 124 11.46 10.66 4.75
CA MET A 124 12.87 10.62 5.14
C MET A 124 13.09 10.93 6.62
N ILE A 125 12.25 11.77 7.23
CA ILE A 125 12.25 12.07 8.67
C ILE A 125 11.74 10.86 9.48
N GLY A 126 11.02 9.92 8.84
CA GLY A 126 10.51 8.70 9.46
C GLY A 126 9.01 8.74 9.79
N PHE A 127 8.25 9.68 9.23
CA PHE A 127 6.80 9.70 9.40
C PHE A 127 6.13 8.55 8.66
N PHE A 128 5.10 7.99 9.30
CA PHE A 128 4.20 7.00 8.69
C PHE A 128 3.15 7.70 7.85
N LEU A 129 3.23 7.52 6.53
CA LEU A 129 2.30 8.14 5.58
C LEU A 129 1.28 7.15 5.04
N ILE A 130 0.05 7.56 4.93
CA ILE A 130 -1.07 6.84 4.33
C ILE A 130 -1.56 7.62 3.10
N ASN A 131 -1.02 7.36 1.89
CA ASN A 131 0.02 6.40 1.55
C ASN A 131 1.39 7.08 1.39
N ASP A 132 2.43 6.26 1.24
CA ASP A 132 3.75 6.77 0.86
C ASP A 132 3.75 7.32 -0.58
N LEU A 133 4.77 8.12 -0.91
CA LEU A 133 4.85 8.80 -2.21
C LEU A 133 4.90 7.81 -3.38
N GLU A 134 5.64 6.71 -3.25
CA GLU A 134 5.77 5.70 -4.31
C GLU A 134 4.44 5.02 -4.62
N ALA A 135 3.72 4.59 -3.57
CA ALA A 135 2.39 4.00 -3.71
C ALA A 135 1.39 5.01 -4.31
N MET A 136 1.44 6.28 -3.88
CA MET A 136 0.59 7.33 -4.43
C MET A 136 0.85 7.57 -5.91
N LEU A 137 2.11 7.72 -6.32
CA LEU A 137 2.49 7.93 -7.73
C LEU A 137 2.17 6.71 -8.60
N SER A 138 2.38 5.51 -8.08
CA SER A 138 2.04 4.26 -8.78
C SER A 138 0.53 4.14 -9.00
N CYS A 139 -0.27 4.49 -8.00
CA CYS A 139 -1.73 4.47 -8.10
C CYS A 139 -2.29 5.58 -9.00
N ASP A 140 -1.64 6.75 -9.09
CA ASP A 140 -2.08 7.85 -9.98
C ASP A 140 -1.82 7.55 -11.45
N ASN A 141 -0.77 6.79 -11.77
CA ASN A 141 -0.43 6.44 -13.13
C ASN A 141 -1.19 5.20 -13.62
N LYS A 142 -2.13 5.39 -14.54
CA LYS A 142 -3.00 4.31 -15.06
C LYS A 142 -2.24 3.15 -15.71
N MET A 143 -1.10 3.42 -16.35
CA MET A 143 -0.31 2.32 -16.94
C MET A 143 0.48 1.55 -15.89
N SER A 144 0.99 2.22 -14.86
CA SER A 144 1.60 1.55 -13.72
C SER A 144 0.61 0.60 -13.05
N ASN A 145 -0.65 1.03 -12.88
CA ASN A 145 -1.76 0.18 -12.41
C ASN A 145 -1.92 -1.08 -13.28
N VAL A 146 -2.04 -0.91 -14.59
CA VAL A 146 -2.23 -2.03 -15.53
C VAL A 146 -1.06 -3.02 -15.48
N ILE A 147 0.18 -2.52 -15.49
CA ILE A 147 1.38 -3.38 -15.44
C ILE A 147 1.48 -4.11 -14.09
N MET A 148 1.15 -3.44 -12.99
CA MET A 148 1.10 -4.04 -11.66
C MET A 148 0.09 -5.19 -11.61
N LEU A 149 -1.14 -4.98 -12.12
CA LEU A 149 -2.19 -6.00 -12.17
C LEU A 149 -1.75 -7.20 -13.03
N GLU A 150 -1.20 -6.95 -14.22
CA GLU A 150 -0.72 -8.00 -15.14
C GLU A 150 0.39 -8.84 -14.51
N ARG A 151 1.40 -8.20 -13.88
CA ARG A 151 2.49 -8.91 -13.19
C ARG A 151 2.02 -9.84 -12.07
N ASN A 152 0.87 -9.55 -11.48
CA ASN A 152 0.28 -10.36 -10.41
C ASN A 152 -0.84 -11.26 -10.90
N ASN A 153 -1.03 -11.42 -12.22
CA ASN A 153 -2.08 -12.21 -12.86
C ASN A 153 -3.50 -11.82 -12.41
N ILE A 154 -3.71 -10.53 -12.16
CA ILE A 154 -5.01 -9.98 -11.76
C ILE A 154 -5.76 -9.50 -13.01
N PRO A 155 -6.97 -10.00 -13.27
CA PRO A 155 -7.73 -9.64 -14.47
C PRO A 155 -8.02 -8.14 -14.55
N SER A 156 -7.63 -7.52 -15.66
CA SER A 156 -7.91 -6.11 -15.98
C SER A 156 -8.16 -5.94 -17.48
N PRO A 157 -8.85 -4.87 -17.94
CA PRO A 157 -8.99 -4.60 -19.36
C PRO A 157 -7.62 -4.34 -20.01
N ARG A 158 -7.37 -4.97 -21.16
CA ARG A 158 -6.11 -4.82 -21.88
C ARG A 158 -5.87 -3.37 -22.26
N SER A 159 -4.66 -2.89 -22.04
CA SER A 159 -4.30 -1.49 -22.24
C SER A 159 -2.95 -1.34 -22.92
N SER A 160 -2.74 -0.24 -23.64
CA SER A 160 -1.46 0.12 -24.25
C SER A 160 -1.25 1.63 -24.20
N ILE A 161 -0.03 2.06 -23.91
CA ILE A 161 0.38 3.47 -24.05
C ILE A 161 0.45 3.82 -25.54
N LEU A 162 0.06 5.05 -25.87
CA LEU A 162 0.28 5.64 -27.19
C LEU A 162 1.28 6.79 -27.07
N SER A 163 2.44 6.67 -27.68
CA SER A 163 3.48 7.70 -27.67
C SER A 163 3.56 8.50 -28.98
N ASN A 164 3.08 7.94 -30.08
CA ASN A 164 3.08 8.61 -31.39
C ASN A 164 2.08 7.96 -32.37
N LYS A 165 1.83 8.63 -33.50
CA LYS A 165 0.88 8.17 -34.51
C LYS A 165 1.21 6.79 -35.09
N LYS A 166 2.50 6.45 -35.27
CA LYS A 166 2.94 5.19 -35.88
C LYS A 166 2.63 3.98 -35.01
N SER A 167 2.49 4.17 -33.69
CA SER A 167 2.21 3.09 -32.75
C SER A 167 0.72 2.76 -32.59
N ILE A 168 -0.19 3.58 -33.12
CA ILE A 168 -1.63 3.47 -32.85
C ILE A 168 -2.20 2.13 -33.33
N GLU A 169 -1.90 1.74 -34.56
CA GLU A 169 -2.45 0.52 -35.15
C GLU A 169 -1.95 -0.74 -34.44
N ASP A 170 -0.64 -0.83 -34.19
CA ASP A 170 -0.04 -1.96 -33.47
C ASP A 170 -0.56 -2.03 -32.02
N ALA A 171 -0.63 -0.91 -31.32
CA ALA A 171 -1.20 -0.84 -29.97
C ALA A 171 -2.68 -1.28 -29.94
N HIS A 172 -3.48 -0.85 -30.93
CA HIS A 172 -4.87 -1.28 -31.05
C HIS A 172 -4.98 -2.79 -31.26
N GLN A 173 -4.13 -3.38 -32.12
CA GLN A 173 -4.11 -4.84 -32.31
C GLN A 173 -3.75 -5.59 -31.02
N ARG A 174 -2.79 -5.09 -30.24
CA ARG A 174 -2.34 -5.69 -28.98
C ARG A 174 -3.41 -5.69 -27.89
N ILE A 175 -4.31 -4.71 -27.88
CA ILE A 175 -5.46 -4.71 -26.96
C ILE A 175 -6.66 -5.50 -27.48
N GLY A 176 -6.52 -6.18 -28.65
CA GLY A 176 -7.51 -7.08 -29.22
C GLY A 176 -8.11 -6.65 -30.55
N GLY A 177 -7.69 -5.53 -31.12
CA GLY A 177 -8.04 -5.08 -32.47
C GLY A 177 -9.54 -4.83 -32.72
N LYS A 178 -10.30 -4.53 -31.67
CA LYS A 178 -11.76 -4.33 -31.77
C LYS A 178 -12.16 -2.94 -31.31
N PHE A 179 -13.13 -2.36 -31.99
CA PHE A 179 -13.80 -1.15 -31.53
C PHE A 179 -15.15 -1.48 -30.87
N PRO A 180 -15.66 -0.59 -29.98
CA PRO A 180 -15.03 0.63 -29.51
C PRO A 180 -13.86 0.38 -28.54
N VAL A 181 -12.99 1.38 -28.41
CA VAL A 181 -11.93 1.42 -27.39
C VAL A 181 -12.08 2.67 -26.53
N VAL A 182 -11.51 2.63 -25.32
CA VAL A 182 -11.42 3.81 -24.44
C VAL A 182 -10.05 4.44 -24.61
N ILE A 183 -9.99 5.75 -24.83
CA ILE A 183 -8.76 6.55 -24.75
C ILE A 183 -8.78 7.35 -23.44
N LYS A 184 -7.65 7.37 -22.73
CA LYS A 184 -7.51 8.02 -21.42
C LYS A 184 -6.18 8.78 -21.33
N THR A 185 -6.15 9.87 -20.56
CA THR A 185 -4.87 10.43 -20.09
C THR A 185 -4.25 9.50 -19.04
N LEU A 186 -2.92 9.40 -18.97
CA LEU A 186 -2.20 8.53 -18.04
C LEU A 186 -2.43 8.94 -16.57
N THR A 187 -2.45 10.24 -16.31
CA THR A 187 -2.74 10.83 -15.01
C THR A 187 -4.06 11.58 -15.05
N GLY A 188 -4.59 11.92 -13.90
CA GLY A 188 -5.83 12.66 -13.77
C GLY A 188 -6.96 11.84 -13.17
N THR A 189 -7.88 12.55 -12.52
CA THR A 189 -8.97 12.00 -11.69
C THR A 189 -10.34 12.35 -12.26
N GLN A 190 -11.40 11.81 -11.67
CA GLN A 190 -12.82 12.17 -11.91
C GLN A 190 -13.32 11.90 -13.34
N GLY A 191 -12.61 11.11 -14.15
CA GLY A 191 -13.02 10.79 -15.52
C GLY A 191 -12.78 11.93 -16.54
N VAL A 192 -12.03 12.95 -16.18
CA VAL A 192 -11.55 13.97 -17.13
C VAL A 192 -10.50 13.33 -18.05
N GLY A 193 -10.54 13.66 -19.34
CA GLY A 193 -9.61 13.10 -20.34
C GLY A 193 -9.91 11.62 -20.71
N VAL A 194 -11.14 11.13 -20.52
CA VAL A 194 -11.58 9.79 -20.91
C VAL A 194 -12.64 9.90 -22.01
N SER A 195 -12.44 9.18 -23.12
CA SER A 195 -13.38 9.16 -24.25
C SER A 195 -13.51 7.75 -24.83
N ILE A 196 -14.66 7.44 -25.42
CA ILE A 196 -14.85 6.24 -26.25
C ILE A 196 -14.65 6.63 -27.70
N VAL A 197 -13.91 5.82 -28.44
CA VAL A 197 -13.72 5.97 -29.89
C VAL A 197 -14.18 4.69 -30.61
N ASN A 198 -14.87 4.86 -31.74
CA ASN A 198 -15.60 3.79 -32.41
C ASN A 198 -14.89 3.26 -33.68
N ASP A 199 -13.86 3.95 -34.12
CA ASP A 199 -13.12 3.62 -35.34
C ASP A 199 -11.69 4.20 -35.30
N MET A 200 -10.84 3.74 -36.23
CA MET A 200 -9.44 4.12 -36.28
C MET A 200 -9.24 5.61 -36.61
N ALA A 201 -10.05 6.19 -37.48
CA ALA A 201 -9.90 7.60 -37.84
C ALA A 201 -10.20 8.51 -36.64
N SER A 202 -11.25 8.19 -35.88
CA SER A 202 -11.58 8.87 -34.61
C SER A 202 -10.48 8.69 -33.57
N LEU A 203 -9.89 7.49 -33.45
CA LEU A 203 -8.80 7.22 -32.52
C LEU A 203 -7.57 8.08 -32.84
N VAL A 204 -7.16 8.13 -34.10
CA VAL A 204 -6.04 8.96 -34.56
C VAL A 204 -6.31 10.44 -34.29
N SER A 205 -7.49 10.94 -34.66
CA SER A 205 -7.86 12.35 -34.48
C SER A 205 -7.85 12.79 -33.00
N VAL A 206 -8.42 11.97 -32.11
CA VAL A 206 -8.45 12.26 -30.67
C VAL A 206 -7.03 12.20 -30.07
N ALA A 207 -6.24 11.19 -30.45
CA ALA A 207 -4.86 11.06 -29.97
C ALA A 207 -4.00 12.27 -30.40
N GLU A 208 -4.07 12.67 -31.69
CA GLU A 208 -3.34 13.84 -32.21
C GLU A 208 -3.78 15.14 -31.51
N SER A 209 -5.05 15.26 -31.19
CA SER A 209 -5.56 16.42 -30.45
C SER A 209 -5.03 16.48 -29.01
N LEU A 210 -4.99 15.36 -28.29
CA LEU A 210 -4.47 15.28 -26.94
C LEU A 210 -2.95 15.53 -26.89
N TRP A 211 -2.18 15.02 -27.86
CA TRP A 211 -0.74 15.27 -27.94
C TRP A 211 -0.38 16.73 -28.20
N LYS A 212 -1.24 17.54 -28.83
CA LYS A 212 -1.01 18.99 -28.98
C LYS A 212 -0.97 19.73 -27.63
N PHE A 213 -1.53 19.12 -26.58
CA PHE A 213 -1.50 19.62 -25.20
C PHE A 213 -0.55 18.83 -24.30
N ASP A 214 0.46 18.16 -24.90
CA ASP A 214 1.46 17.34 -24.21
C ASP A 214 0.86 16.24 -23.32
N ALA A 215 -0.39 15.85 -23.58
CA ALA A 215 -1.05 14.81 -22.80
C ALA A 215 -0.43 13.44 -23.09
N GLN A 216 -0.05 12.74 -22.04
CA GLN A 216 0.32 11.33 -22.11
C GLN A 216 -0.95 10.49 -22.10
N ILE A 217 -1.09 9.57 -23.05
CA ILE A 217 -2.33 8.85 -23.26
C ILE A 217 -2.13 7.34 -23.35
N LEU A 218 -3.18 6.60 -22.98
CA LEU A 218 -3.30 5.17 -23.21
C LEU A 218 -4.63 4.86 -23.91
N ILE A 219 -4.66 3.73 -24.62
CA ILE A 219 -5.90 3.09 -25.07
C ILE A 219 -6.16 1.84 -24.25
N GLN A 220 -7.45 1.53 -24.09
CA GLN A 220 -7.91 0.39 -23.30
C GLN A 220 -9.09 -0.29 -23.99
N GLU A 221 -9.15 -1.61 -23.87
CA GLU A 221 -10.31 -2.42 -24.26
C GLU A 221 -11.58 -1.89 -23.60
N TYR A 222 -12.64 -1.73 -24.37
CA TYR A 222 -13.94 -1.24 -23.85
C TYR A 222 -14.79 -2.39 -23.34
N PHE A 223 -15.18 -2.33 -22.07
CA PHE A 223 -16.20 -3.18 -21.49
C PHE A 223 -17.52 -2.42 -21.42
N LYS A 224 -18.55 -2.97 -22.07
CA LYS A 224 -19.90 -2.42 -21.96
C LYS A 224 -20.49 -2.87 -20.63
N ILE A 225 -20.43 -1.99 -19.63
CA ILE A 225 -20.93 -2.20 -18.28
C ILE A 225 -21.88 -1.06 -17.90
N ASP A 226 -22.88 -1.32 -17.09
CA ASP A 226 -23.84 -0.32 -16.61
C ASP A 226 -23.50 0.19 -15.19
N SER A 227 -22.62 -0.51 -14.51
CA SER A 227 -22.16 -0.16 -13.16
C SER A 227 -20.76 -0.70 -12.92
N ASP A 228 -20.08 -0.08 -11.98
CA ASP A 228 -18.86 -0.59 -11.36
C ASP A 228 -18.99 -0.56 -9.83
N VAL A 229 -18.02 -1.15 -9.15
CA VAL A 229 -18.00 -1.22 -7.69
C VAL A 229 -16.70 -0.60 -7.19
N ARG A 230 -16.80 0.34 -6.26
CA ARG A 230 -15.68 0.85 -5.49
C ARG A 230 -15.60 0.13 -4.16
N THR A 231 -14.47 -0.49 -3.89
CA THR A 231 -14.19 -1.17 -2.63
C THR A 231 -13.09 -0.43 -1.89
N LEU A 232 -13.33 -0.09 -0.63
CA LEU A 232 -12.33 0.53 0.25
C LEU A 232 -11.55 -0.57 0.98
N VAL A 233 -10.23 -0.44 0.96
CA VAL A 233 -9.29 -1.39 1.57
C VAL A 233 -8.32 -0.64 2.47
N VAL A 234 -8.07 -1.17 3.67
CA VAL A 234 -7.03 -0.70 4.60
C VAL A 234 -6.08 -1.85 4.92
N GLY A 235 -4.78 -1.62 4.75
CA GLY A 235 -3.81 -2.71 4.79
C GLY A 235 -4.16 -3.76 3.73
N SER A 236 -4.55 -4.95 4.18
CA SER A 236 -5.04 -6.03 3.29
C SER A 236 -6.53 -6.33 3.49
N ASN A 237 -7.24 -5.49 4.23
CA ASN A 237 -8.59 -5.78 4.70
C ASN A 237 -9.62 -4.91 3.98
N ILE A 238 -10.65 -5.55 3.44
CA ILE A 238 -11.81 -4.86 2.87
C ILE A 238 -12.63 -4.28 4.00
N ILE A 239 -12.92 -2.96 3.93
CA ILE A 239 -13.73 -2.27 4.94
C ILE A 239 -15.12 -1.89 4.42
N GLY A 240 -15.29 -1.79 3.10
CA GLY A 240 -16.62 -1.51 2.55
C GLY A 240 -16.64 -1.47 1.03
N ALA A 241 -17.80 -1.78 0.45
CA ALA A 241 -18.02 -1.75 -0.99
C ALA A 241 -19.33 -1.03 -1.36
N ALA A 242 -19.27 -0.27 -2.45
CA ALA A 242 -20.39 0.49 -2.99
C ALA A 242 -20.45 0.35 -4.51
N GLN A 243 -21.61 -0.03 -5.02
CA GLN A 243 -21.88 -0.04 -6.44
C GLN A 243 -22.22 1.37 -6.92
N ARG A 244 -21.61 1.80 -8.02
CA ARG A 244 -21.89 3.06 -8.71
C ARG A 244 -22.68 2.75 -9.98
N ILE A 245 -23.87 3.28 -10.06
CA ILE A 245 -24.82 2.99 -11.14
C ILE A 245 -24.96 4.24 -12.00
N ARG A 246 -24.77 4.09 -13.29
CA ARG A 246 -24.91 5.15 -14.27
C ARG A 246 -26.34 5.68 -14.32
N LYS A 247 -26.51 7.00 -14.21
CA LYS A 247 -27.81 7.66 -14.41
C LYS A 247 -28.06 8.03 -15.85
N ASN A 248 -27.03 8.55 -16.52
CA ASN A 248 -27.15 8.99 -17.90
C ASN A 248 -26.64 7.89 -18.83
N GLN A 249 -27.56 7.30 -19.60
CA GLN A 249 -27.21 6.26 -20.58
C GLN A 249 -26.31 6.75 -21.71
N ASN A 250 -26.25 8.07 -21.96
CA ASN A 250 -25.38 8.68 -22.95
C ASN A 250 -23.96 8.94 -22.43
N ASP A 251 -23.70 8.86 -21.14
CA ASP A 251 -22.37 8.94 -20.57
C ASP A 251 -21.94 7.54 -20.12
N PHE A 252 -20.82 7.07 -20.59
CA PHE A 252 -20.31 5.73 -20.26
C PHE A 252 -19.58 5.67 -18.90
N ARG A 253 -19.31 6.84 -18.28
CA ARG A 253 -18.59 6.96 -17.01
C ARG A 253 -19.54 6.77 -15.83
N ASN A 254 -19.08 6.02 -14.81
CA ASN A 254 -19.86 5.72 -13.60
C ASN A 254 -19.43 6.58 -12.39
N ASN A 255 -18.76 7.72 -12.61
CA ASN A 255 -18.23 8.53 -11.52
C ASN A 255 -19.32 9.25 -10.73
N VAL A 256 -19.24 9.21 -9.39
CA VAL A 256 -20.18 9.89 -8.47
C VAL A 256 -20.20 11.40 -8.71
N HIS A 257 -19.08 12.02 -9.03
CA HIS A 257 -18.99 13.45 -9.39
C HIS A 257 -19.82 13.80 -10.64
N LEU A 258 -20.09 12.83 -11.50
CA LEU A 258 -20.94 12.97 -12.69
C LEU A 258 -22.40 12.58 -12.41
N GLY A 259 -22.78 12.40 -11.13
CA GLY A 259 -24.14 12.13 -10.70
C GLY A 259 -24.55 10.66 -10.71
N ALA A 260 -23.63 9.70 -10.72
CA ALA A 260 -23.96 8.30 -10.54
C ALA A 260 -24.64 8.03 -9.19
N ASP A 261 -25.63 7.16 -9.17
CA ASP A 261 -26.22 6.67 -7.93
C ASP A 261 -25.31 5.65 -7.27
N THR A 262 -25.29 5.65 -5.96
CA THR A 262 -24.49 4.68 -5.19
C THR A 262 -25.41 3.79 -4.34
N LYS A 263 -25.08 2.49 -4.30
CA LYS A 263 -25.75 1.52 -3.45
C LYS A 263 -24.71 0.68 -2.70
N PRO A 264 -24.98 0.30 -1.43
CA PRO A 264 -24.18 -0.71 -0.76
C PRO A 264 -24.10 -1.99 -1.58
N TYR A 265 -22.90 -2.57 -1.69
CA TYR A 265 -22.66 -3.75 -2.51
C TYR A 265 -22.00 -4.86 -1.70
N GLN A 266 -22.57 -6.05 -1.73
CA GLN A 266 -22.01 -7.22 -1.09
C GLN A 266 -21.17 -8.00 -2.09
N LEU A 267 -19.88 -8.13 -1.78
CA LEU A 267 -18.90 -8.79 -2.63
C LEU A 267 -19.03 -10.31 -2.56
N SER A 268 -18.87 -10.98 -3.69
CA SER A 268 -18.62 -12.42 -3.76
C SER A 268 -17.20 -12.76 -3.29
N GLU A 269 -16.91 -14.03 -3.06
CA GLU A 269 -15.58 -14.50 -2.67
C GLU A 269 -14.54 -14.23 -3.76
N GLU A 270 -14.85 -14.51 -5.02
CA GLU A 270 -13.98 -14.24 -6.17
C GLU A 270 -13.64 -12.75 -6.30
N GLU A 271 -14.61 -11.86 -6.10
CA GLU A 271 -14.37 -10.40 -6.10
C GLU A 271 -13.45 -10.00 -4.95
N ARG A 272 -13.61 -10.54 -3.74
CA ARG A 272 -12.77 -10.25 -2.59
C ARG A 272 -11.32 -10.63 -2.85
N ASP A 273 -11.10 -11.81 -3.41
CA ASP A 273 -9.75 -12.34 -3.68
C ASP A 273 -8.98 -11.44 -4.65
N ILE A 274 -9.58 -11.05 -5.77
CA ILE A 274 -8.91 -10.18 -6.74
C ILE A 274 -8.71 -8.76 -6.21
N ILE A 275 -9.67 -8.23 -5.44
CA ILE A 275 -9.59 -6.90 -4.82
C ILE A 275 -8.45 -6.85 -3.80
N THR A 276 -8.40 -7.84 -2.90
CA THR A 276 -7.33 -7.92 -1.90
C THR A 276 -5.96 -8.08 -2.56
N SER A 277 -5.87 -8.89 -3.61
CA SER A 277 -4.64 -9.07 -4.38
C SER A 277 -4.21 -7.77 -5.07
N ALA A 278 -5.15 -7.03 -5.66
CA ALA A 278 -4.88 -5.75 -6.30
C ALA A 278 -4.40 -4.69 -5.29
N ALA A 279 -5.07 -4.58 -4.14
CA ALA A 279 -4.68 -3.67 -3.07
C ALA A 279 -3.27 -3.96 -2.55
N ARG A 280 -2.95 -5.23 -2.25
CA ARG A 280 -1.60 -5.64 -1.83
C ARG A 280 -0.53 -5.32 -2.87
N SER A 281 -0.83 -5.58 -4.13
CA SER A 281 0.12 -5.36 -5.23
C SER A 281 0.44 -3.87 -5.43
N SER A 282 -0.48 -2.97 -5.07
CA SER A 282 -0.29 -1.53 -5.21
C SER A 282 0.67 -0.93 -4.19
N GLY A 283 0.92 -1.62 -3.07
CA GLY A 283 1.68 -1.09 -1.94
C GLY A 283 0.94 -0.03 -1.12
N ALA A 284 -0.29 0.34 -1.50
CA ALA A 284 -1.06 1.33 -0.78
C ALA A 284 -1.67 0.74 0.50
N LEU A 285 -1.51 1.46 1.61
CA LEU A 285 -2.06 1.10 2.91
C LEU A 285 -3.56 1.43 3.02
N TYR A 286 -4.00 2.44 2.29
CA TYR A 286 -5.40 2.80 2.12
C TYR A 286 -5.66 3.06 0.65
N CYS A 287 -6.57 2.31 0.05
CA CYS A 287 -6.91 2.49 -1.34
C CYS A 287 -8.39 2.20 -1.64
N GLY A 288 -8.83 2.70 -2.79
CA GLY A 288 -10.08 2.31 -3.42
C GLY A 288 -9.78 1.43 -4.63
N VAL A 289 -10.29 0.21 -4.62
CA VAL A 289 -10.21 -0.69 -5.77
C VAL A 289 -11.51 -0.60 -6.54
N ASP A 290 -11.44 -0.13 -7.79
CA ASP A 290 -12.56 -0.07 -8.70
C ASP A 290 -12.58 -1.31 -9.57
N HIS A 291 -13.68 -2.05 -9.57
CA HIS A 291 -13.84 -3.26 -10.38
C HIS A 291 -15.22 -3.34 -11.02
N CYS A 292 -15.33 -4.20 -12.00
CA CYS A 292 -16.62 -4.53 -12.62
C CYS A 292 -16.74 -6.04 -12.85
N VAL A 293 -17.97 -6.52 -12.99
CA VAL A 293 -18.23 -7.87 -13.47
C VAL A 293 -18.58 -7.79 -14.96
N TYR A 294 -17.74 -8.39 -15.80
CA TYR A 294 -17.92 -8.44 -17.25
C TYR A 294 -17.99 -9.89 -17.72
N LYS A 295 -19.09 -10.28 -18.38
CA LYS A 295 -19.35 -11.67 -18.82
C LYS A 295 -19.22 -12.70 -17.67
N GLY A 296 -19.69 -12.32 -16.48
CA GLY A 296 -19.69 -13.19 -15.30
C GLY A 296 -18.36 -13.32 -14.58
N LYS A 297 -17.33 -12.54 -14.94
CA LYS A 297 -16.02 -12.53 -14.29
C LYS A 297 -15.69 -11.14 -13.77
N PRO A 298 -15.07 -11.01 -12.60
CA PRO A 298 -14.61 -9.74 -12.08
C PRO A 298 -13.30 -9.29 -12.76
N TYR A 299 -13.21 -8.00 -13.02
CA TYR A 299 -12.03 -7.31 -13.58
C TYR A 299 -11.74 -6.05 -12.80
N ILE A 300 -10.49 -5.86 -12.42
CA ILE A 300 -10.04 -4.61 -11.79
C ILE A 300 -9.87 -3.53 -12.86
N LEU A 301 -10.52 -2.41 -12.65
CA LEU A 301 -10.43 -1.24 -13.53
C LEU A 301 -9.30 -0.30 -13.13
N GLU A 302 -9.13 -0.11 -11.80
CA GLU A 302 -8.17 0.85 -11.22
C GLU A 302 -7.97 0.59 -9.74
N VAL A 303 -6.75 0.83 -9.24
CA VAL A 303 -6.45 0.98 -7.80
C VAL A 303 -6.12 2.45 -7.56
N ASN A 304 -6.86 3.08 -6.67
CA ASN A 304 -6.76 4.52 -6.39
C ASN A 304 -6.21 4.73 -4.97
N GLY A 305 -5.02 5.33 -4.85
CA GLY A 305 -4.34 5.59 -3.58
C GLY A 305 -4.96 6.72 -2.74
N SER A 306 -5.90 7.49 -3.31
CA SER A 306 -6.61 8.57 -2.62
C SER A 306 -8.10 8.54 -2.95
N PRO A 307 -8.82 7.47 -2.56
CA PRO A 307 -10.20 7.29 -2.97
C PRO A 307 -11.13 8.35 -2.35
N GLY A 308 -12.12 8.77 -3.14
CA GLY A 308 -13.27 9.51 -2.61
C GLY A 308 -14.19 8.57 -1.83
N ILE A 309 -14.84 9.10 -0.78
CA ILE A 309 -15.64 8.32 0.18
C ILE A 309 -17.12 8.69 0.20
N ARG A 310 -17.58 9.54 -0.72
CA ARG A 310 -19.01 9.90 -0.81
C ARG A 310 -19.86 8.75 -1.32
N SER A 311 -20.32 7.86 -0.42
CA SER A 311 -21.19 6.74 -0.76
C SER A 311 -21.80 6.11 0.49
N HIS A 312 -22.85 5.31 0.28
CA HIS A 312 -23.31 4.38 1.30
C HIS A 312 -22.68 3.01 1.01
N PHE A 313 -21.86 2.53 1.93
CA PHE A 313 -21.12 1.29 1.79
C PHE A 313 -21.81 0.12 2.47
N TYR A 314 -21.65 -1.09 1.91
CA TYR A 314 -21.79 -2.31 2.66
C TYR A 314 -20.46 -2.56 3.36
N ALA A 315 -20.45 -2.42 4.68
CA ALA A 315 -19.21 -2.48 5.46
C ALA A 315 -18.88 -3.91 5.89
N TYR A 316 -17.60 -4.14 6.11
CA TYR A 316 -17.05 -5.39 6.60
C TYR A 316 -16.20 -5.12 7.84
N ASP A 317 -16.20 -6.08 8.75
CA ASP A 317 -15.32 -6.07 9.92
C ASP A 317 -13.87 -6.31 9.50
N VAL A 318 -12.96 -5.48 9.98
CA VAL A 318 -11.55 -5.48 9.54
C VAL A 318 -10.80 -6.73 9.97
N GLN A 319 -11.19 -7.35 11.11
CA GLN A 319 -10.49 -8.53 11.64
C GLN A 319 -11.12 -9.82 11.14
N THR A 320 -12.46 -9.91 11.18
CA THR A 320 -13.18 -11.15 10.87
C THR A 320 -13.68 -11.23 9.43
N ASN A 321 -13.62 -10.12 8.69
CA ASN A 321 -14.15 -9.96 7.33
C ASN A 321 -15.67 -10.25 7.20
N GLN A 322 -16.40 -10.25 8.33
CA GLN A 322 -17.84 -10.42 8.35
C GLN A 322 -18.56 -9.16 7.93
N GLY A 323 -19.71 -9.33 7.27
CA GLY A 323 -20.55 -8.20 6.86
C GLY A 323 -21.19 -7.48 8.05
N LEU A 324 -21.03 -6.17 8.12
CA LEU A 324 -21.59 -5.28 9.14
C LEU A 324 -22.86 -4.53 8.67
N GLY A 325 -23.28 -4.75 7.41
CA GLY A 325 -24.40 -4.05 6.80
C GLY A 325 -24.06 -2.63 6.32
N LYS A 326 -25.09 -1.80 6.15
CA LYS A 326 -24.95 -0.44 5.60
C LYS A 326 -24.27 0.49 6.58
N LYS A 327 -23.29 1.27 6.09
CA LYS A 327 -22.61 2.33 6.82
C LYS A 327 -22.53 3.60 6.00
N THR A 328 -22.53 4.74 6.69
CA THR A 328 -22.32 6.05 6.10
C THR A 328 -20.83 6.33 5.86
N ASP A 329 -20.53 7.34 5.05
CA ASP A 329 -19.18 7.83 4.83
C ASP A 329 -18.46 8.24 6.13
N GLU A 330 -19.14 8.91 7.06
CA GLU A 330 -18.58 9.24 8.38
C GLU A 330 -18.20 7.99 9.20
N GLN A 331 -19.04 6.95 9.17
CA GLN A 331 -18.73 5.67 9.85
C GLN A 331 -17.56 4.95 9.20
N MET A 332 -17.40 5.08 7.88
CA MET A 332 -16.24 4.51 7.16
C MET A 332 -14.95 5.25 7.51
N ILE A 333 -14.96 6.59 7.57
CA ILE A 333 -13.79 7.37 8.03
C ILE A 333 -13.44 7.00 9.47
N SER A 334 -14.43 6.84 10.35
CA SER A 334 -14.17 6.38 11.71
C SER A 334 -13.43 5.04 11.75
N ALA A 335 -13.88 4.06 10.94
CA ALA A 335 -13.22 2.76 10.87
C ALA A 335 -11.78 2.84 10.33
N ILE A 336 -11.52 3.74 9.35
CA ILE A 336 -10.18 3.98 8.81
C ILE A 336 -9.26 4.57 9.91
N ILE A 337 -9.72 5.61 10.61
CA ILE A 337 -8.95 6.24 11.69
C ILE A 337 -8.71 5.22 12.81
N ASP A 338 -9.71 4.44 13.22
CA ASP A 338 -9.57 3.41 14.24
C ASP A 338 -8.54 2.34 13.85
N PHE A 339 -8.54 1.91 12.60
CA PHE A 339 -7.54 0.96 12.11
C PHE A 339 -6.11 1.50 12.27
N PHE A 340 -5.86 2.72 11.82
CA PHE A 340 -4.54 3.33 11.92
C PHE A 340 -4.23 3.91 13.31
N SER A 341 -5.19 3.96 14.24
CA SER A 341 -4.95 4.33 15.64
C SER A 341 -4.23 3.22 16.42
N SER A 342 -4.26 1.98 15.95
CA SER A 342 -3.49 0.89 16.54
C SER A 342 -1.99 1.07 16.28
N ASP A 343 -1.16 0.93 17.29
CA ASP A 343 0.31 1.01 17.18
C ASP A 343 0.88 0.00 16.18
N LEU A 344 0.30 -1.20 16.12
CA LEU A 344 0.71 -2.24 15.18
C LEU A 344 0.50 -1.81 13.72
N ASN A 345 -0.58 -1.08 13.44
CA ASN A 345 -0.92 -0.63 12.09
C ASN A 345 -0.21 0.67 11.69
N ARG A 346 0.36 1.41 12.66
CA ARG A 346 1.14 2.64 12.46
C ARG A 346 2.64 2.41 12.46
N ARG A 347 3.10 1.23 12.88
CA ARG A 347 4.53 0.93 12.78
C ARG A 347 4.92 1.13 11.32
N PRO A 348 5.90 2.00 11.04
CA PRO A 348 6.33 2.16 9.66
C PRO A 348 6.62 0.76 9.13
N LEU A 349 5.99 0.42 8.03
CA LEU A 349 6.54 -0.55 7.11
C LEU A 349 7.82 0.11 6.60
N MET A 350 8.81 0.26 7.48
CA MET A 350 10.14 0.61 7.07
C MET A 350 10.52 -0.53 6.16
N ARG A 351 10.38 -0.33 4.86
CA ARG A 351 10.99 -1.18 3.86
C ARG A 351 12.45 -1.20 4.22
N SER A 352 12.87 -2.25 4.94
CA SER A 352 14.28 -2.51 5.12
C SER A 352 14.75 -2.89 3.74
N GLU A 353 15.55 -2.05 3.10
CA GLU A 353 16.22 -2.45 1.88
C GLU A 353 17.04 -3.70 2.22
N ALA A 354 16.73 -4.80 1.55
CA ALA A 354 17.46 -6.05 1.69
C ALA A 354 18.16 -6.34 0.37
N GLY A 355 19.43 -6.63 0.45
CA GLY A 355 20.18 -7.22 -0.65
C GLY A 355 19.69 -8.65 -0.93
N TYR A 356 20.18 -9.25 -2.00
CA TYR A 356 19.86 -10.63 -2.36
C TYR A 356 20.31 -11.65 -1.30
N ILE A 357 21.42 -11.34 -0.61
CA ILE A 357 21.95 -12.12 0.52
C ILE A 357 22.29 -11.15 1.64
N GLU A 358 21.73 -11.41 2.80
CA GLU A 358 21.89 -10.58 4.00
C GLU A 358 22.22 -11.41 5.24
N THR A 359 22.50 -10.74 6.31
CA THR A 359 22.79 -11.35 7.60
C THR A 359 21.60 -11.16 8.55
N ILE A 360 21.08 -12.26 9.08
CA ILE A 360 20.01 -12.30 10.06
C ILE A 360 20.54 -12.88 11.37
N ILE A 361 20.15 -12.30 12.49
CA ILE A 361 20.47 -12.81 13.82
C ILE A 361 19.22 -13.51 14.37
N LEU A 362 19.36 -14.78 14.71
CA LEU A 362 18.33 -15.50 15.46
C LEU A 362 18.53 -15.24 16.96
N LYS A 363 17.45 -15.07 17.69
CA LYS A 363 17.48 -14.98 19.16
C LYS A 363 18.11 -16.25 19.75
N GLY A 364 19.10 -16.07 20.59
CA GLY A 364 19.92 -17.15 21.10
C GLY A 364 21.16 -17.50 20.27
N LEU A 365 21.35 -16.86 19.09
CA LEU A 365 22.51 -16.98 18.21
C LEU A 365 23.10 -15.61 17.89
N GLU A 366 23.15 -14.71 18.86
CA GLU A 366 23.58 -13.31 18.68
C GLU A 366 25.03 -13.19 18.17
N ASP A 367 25.89 -14.13 18.59
CA ASP A 367 27.32 -14.15 18.23
C ASP A 367 27.60 -14.91 16.90
N ASP A 368 26.57 -15.52 16.30
CA ASP A 368 26.72 -16.33 15.09
C ASP A 368 25.61 -16.06 14.08
N PRO A 369 25.69 -14.93 13.38
CA PRO A 369 24.67 -14.51 12.43
C PRO A 369 24.52 -15.45 11.25
N ILE A 370 23.30 -15.63 10.75
CA ILE A 370 22.92 -16.54 9.68
C ILE A 370 22.87 -15.80 8.35
N ARG A 371 23.46 -16.39 7.30
CA ARG A 371 23.31 -15.90 5.91
C ARG A 371 21.93 -16.26 5.37
N ALA A 372 21.13 -15.24 5.11
CA ALA A 372 19.80 -15.37 4.57
C ALA A 372 19.72 -14.89 3.12
N LYS A 373 19.12 -15.69 2.25
CA LYS A 373 18.77 -15.31 0.89
C LYS A 373 17.34 -14.79 0.86
N PHE A 374 17.14 -13.58 0.40
CA PHE A 374 15.83 -12.98 0.16
C PHE A 374 15.33 -13.38 -1.23
N ASP A 375 14.31 -14.23 -1.29
CA ASP A 375 13.81 -14.80 -2.55
C ASP A 375 12.35 -14.36 -2.80
N THR A 376 12.19 -13.35 -3.63
CA THR A 376 10.87 -12.82 -4.01
C THR A 376 10.01 -13.83 -4.77
N GLY A 377 10.63 -14.87 -5.34
CA GLY A 377 9.93 -15.99 -5.97
C GLY A 377 9.44 -17.05 -4.99
N ASN A 378 9.94 -17.05 -3.74
CA ASN A 378 9.57 -18.03 -2.73
C ASN A 378 8.17 -17.73 -2.16
N SER A 379 7.18 -18.50 -2.61
CA SER A 379 5.79 -18.45 -2.13
C SER A 379 5.49 -19.50 -1.05
N ALA A 380 6.53 -20.02 -0.37
CA ALA A 380 6.35 -20.98 0.74
C ALA A 380 5.55 -20.33 1.89
N ILE A 381 4.86 -21.16 2.66
CA ILE A 381 4.03 -20.73 3.79
C ILE A 381 4.90 -20.05 4.85
N ALA A 382 6.12 -20.56 5.08
CA ALA A 382 7.07 -20.05 6.06
C ALA A 382 8.46 -19.81 5.46
N THR A 383 9.26 -18.96 6.11
CA THR A 383 10.70 -18.81 5.83
C THR A 383 11.43 -20.12 6.15
N MET A 384 12.21 -20.66 5.23
CA MET A 384 12.97 -21.89 5.49
C MET A 384 14.25 -21.59 6.25
N LEU A 385 14.47 -22.36 7.32
CA LEU A 385 15.72 -22.38 8.09
C LEU A 385 16.34 -23.77 8.05
N HIS A 386 17.58 -23.85 7.58
CA HIS A 386 18.40 -25.06 7.71
C HIS A 386 18.90 -25.18 9.15
N VAL A 387 18.61 -26.32 9.78
CA VAL A 387 19.01 -26.66 11.15
C VAL A 387 19.92 -27.89 11.14
N ASP A 388 20.79 -27.99 12.16
CA ASP A 388 21.77 -29.09 12.21
C ASP A 388 21.10 -30.40 12.61
N GLU A 389 20.16 -30.32 13.59
CA GLU A 389 19.39 -31.45 14.10
C GLU A 389 17.93 -31.05 14.28
N LEU A 390 17.04 -32.04 14.14
CA LEU A 390 15.60 -31.84 14.26
C LEU A 390 14.95 -33.10 14.83
N GLU A 391 14.30 -33.01 15.99
CA GLU A 391 13.65 -34.13 16.68
C GLU A 391 12.24 -33.73 17.15
N ALA A 392 11.24 -34.56 16.87
CA ALA A 392 9.88 -34.36 17.32
C ALA A 392 9.75 -34.62 18.83
N ASP A 393 9.04 -33.73 19.55
CA ASP A 393 8.83 -33.79 21.02
C ASP A 393 7.36 -33.46 21.34
N GLY A 394 6.43 -34.32 20.92
CA GLY A 394 4.99 -34.12 21.03
C GLY A 394 4.52 -32.95 20.16
N ASP A 395 3.87 -31.94 20.80
CA ASP A 395 3.45 -30.71 20.11
C ASP A 395 4.60 -29.71 19.94
N PHE A 396 5.82 -30.08 20.35
CA PHE A 396 7.02 -29.28 20.23
C PHE A 396 8.02 -29.98 19.31
N VAL A 397 9.01 -29.21 18.89
CA VAL A 397 10.18 -29.71 18.17
C VAL A 397 11.46 -29.23 18.88
N LYS A 398 12.41 -30.14 19.05
CA LYS A 398 13.79 -29.84 19.45
C LYS A 398 14.63 -29.69 18.19
N TRP A 399 15.38 -28.63 18.11
CA TRP A 399 16.26 -28.38 16.98
C TRP A 399 17.54 -27.72 17.43
N SER A 400 18.58 -27.87 16.64
CA SER A 400 19.88 -27.24 16.90
C SER A 400 20.36 -26.45 15.69
N LYS A 401 21.08 -25.37 15.96
CA LYS A 401 21.76 -24.58 14.94
C LYS A 401 23.05 -24.03 15.51
N ASN A 402 24.17 -24.27 14.79
CA ASN A 402 25.50 -23.80 15.16
C ASN A 402 25.87 -24.16 16.63
N GLY A 403 25.58 -25.41 17.03
CA GLY A 403 25.88 -25.94 18.36
C GLY A 403 24.97 -25.45 19.50
N LYS A 404 23.96 -24.63 19.24
CA LYS A 404 22.93 -24.25 20.22
C LYS A 404 21.66 -25.02 19.99
N SER A 405 21.00 -25.40 21.08
CA SER A 405 19.75 -26.18 21.06
C SER A 405 18.56 -25.34 21.46
N PHE A 406 17.45 -25.55 20.78
CA PHE A 406 16.17 -24.86 20.97
C PHE A 406 15.04 -25.87 21.14
N ARG A 407 13.97 -25.44 21.78
CA ARG A 407 12.70 -26.16 21.86
C ARG A 407 11.57 -25.22 21.56
N SER A 408 10.81 -25.47 20.50
CA SER A 408 9.75 -24.57 20.03
C SER A 408 8.45 -25.35 19.85
N GLU A 409 7.31 -24.67 20.09
CA GLU A 409 5.99 -25.20 19.78
C GLU A 409 5.81 -25.22 18.24
N VAL A 410 5.22 -26.30 17.75
CA VAL A 410 4.90 -26.45 16.32
C VAL A 410 3.54 -25.81 16.08
N ILE A 411 3.53 -24.69 15.34
CA ILE A 411 2.30 -23.94 15.04
C ILE A 411 1.61 -24.44 13.76
N ASP A 412 2.37 -25.04 12.83
CA ASP A 412 1.85 -25.61 11.59
C ASP A 412 2.87 -26.62 10.99
N ILE A 413 2.46 -27.37 9.98
CA ILE A 413 3.30 -28.29 9.23
C ILE A 413 3.22 -28.00 7.74
N SER A 414 4.33 -27.62 7.11
CA SER A 414 4.37 -27.37 5.69
C SER A 414 4.58 -28.68 4.89
N GLU A 415 3.70 -28.90 3.92
CA GLU A 415 3.86 -29.95 2.91
C GLU A 415 4.36 -29.31 1.61
N PRO A 416 5.51 -29.75 1.07
CA PRO A 416 6.02 -29.20 -0.18
C PRO A 416 5.07 -29.48 -1.35
N ARG A 417 4.90 -28.53 -2.26
CA ARG A 417 4.08 -28.68 -3.47
C ARG A 417 4.63 -29.80 -4.38
N ARG A 418 3.73 -30.59 -4.99
CA ARG A 418 4.02 -31.71 -5.90
C ARG A 418 4.98 -31.31 -7.03
N GLY A 419 6.04 -32.08 -7.22
CA GLY A 419 6.90 -32.00 -8.41
C GLY A 419 8.37 -32.39 -8.23
N LEU A 420 8.89 -32.49 -7.02
CA LEU A 420 10.25 -32.96 -6.73
C LEU A 420 10.17 -34.17 -5.80
N VAL A 421 11.01 -35.16 -6.05
CA VAL A 421 11.04 -36.45 -5.36
C VAL A 421 11.52 -36.22 -3.92
N ASP A 422 10.84 -36.85 -2.94
CA ASP A 422 11.17 -36.92 -1.52
C ASP A 422 10.84 -35.69 -0.66
N PHE A 423 9.68 -35.74 -0.01
CA PHE A 423 9.16 -34.64 0.78
C PHE A 423 8.98 -34.98 2.24
N ASP A 424 9.85 -34.45 3.09
CA ASP A 424 9.63 -34.46 4.52
C ASP A 424 8.69 -33.34 4.95
N LYS A 425 7.76 -33.68 5.82
CA LYS A 425 6.94 -32.68 6.53
C LYS A 425 7.87 -31.79 7.35
N ARG A 426 7.72 -30.47 7.21
CA ARG A 426 8.55 -29.49 7.91
C ARG A 426 7.75 -28.84 9.00
N PRO A 427 8.14 -28.95 10.28
CA PRO A 427 7.49 -28.20 11.34
C PRO A 427 7.74 -26.72 11.16
N ILE A 428 6.68 -25.92 11.34
CA ILE A 428 6.74 -24.47 11.36
C ILE A 428 6.68 -24.03 12.81
N VAL A 429 7.62 -23.17 13.21
CA VAL A 429 7.72 -22.58 14.54
C VAL A 429 7.84 -21.07 14.45
N GLU A 430 7.38 -20.37 15.48
CA GLU A 430 7.68 -18.96 15.64
C GLU A 430 9.04 -18.78 16.31
N HIS A 431 9.84 -17.87 15.76
CA HIS A 431 11.12 -17.51 16.36
C HIS A 431 11.43 -16.04 16.15
N GLU A 432 12.03 -15.43 17.17
CA GLU A 432 12.45 -14.03 17.11
C GLU A 432 13.74 -13.91 16.29
N ILE A 433 13.72 -13.04 15.28
CA ILE A 433 14.86 -12.73 14.44
C ILE A 433 15.15 -11.22 14.46
N ARG A 434 16.39 -10.85 14.27
CA ARG A 434 16.81 -9.44 14.12
C ARG A 434 17.47 -9.23 12.75
N PHE A 435 16.99 -8.21 12.05
CA PHE A 435 17.50 -7.77 10.76
C PHE A 435 17.49 -6.25 10.68
N ASN A 436 18.59 -5.63 10.23
CA ASN A 436 18.75 -4.16 10.14
C ASN A 436 18.35 -3.44 11.44
N ASN A 437 18.84 -3.92 12.60
CA ASN A 437 18.56 -3.41 13.93
C ASN A 437 17.07 -3.45 14.36
N LYS A 438 16.25 -4.23 13.68
CA LYS A 438 14.85 -4.46 14.04
C LYS A 438 14.61 -5.91 14.38
N THR A 439 13.66 -6.12 15.29
CA THR A 439 13.23 -7.44 15.74
C THR A 439 11.91 -7.81 15.08
N TYR A 440 11.82 -9.04 14.61
CA TYR A 440 10.64 -9.63 13.97
C TYR A 440 10.35 -10.98 14.59
N ILE A 441 9.07 -11.36 14.67
CA ILE A 441 8.67 -12.74 14.92
C ILE A 441 8.46 -13.39 13.55
N ALA A 442 9.27 -14.39 13.24
CA ALA A 442 9.24 -15.07 11.95
C ALA A 442 8.69 -16.49 12.10
N GLU A 443 7.82 -16.89 11.19
CA GLU A 443 7.42 -18.28 11.03
C GLU A 443 8.53 -19.01 10.25
N LEU A 444 9.23 -19.93 10.92
CA LEU A 444 10.36 -20.67 10.39
C LEU A 444 9.98 -22.14 10.11
N GLY A 445 10.01 -22.54 8.87
CA GLY A 445 9.91 -23.94 8.46
C GLY A 445 11.29 -24.62 8.58
N LEU A 446 11.44 -25.50 9.58
CA LEU A 446 12.72 -26.12 9.90
C LEU A 446 13.02 -27.32 8.98
N THR A 447 14.27 -27.42 8.53
CA THR A 447 14.72 -28.53 7.68
C THR A 447 16.20 -28.87 7.93
N THR A 448 16.50 -30.17 7.95
CA THR A 448 17.90 -30.68 7.99
C THR A 448 18.47 -30.94 6.61
N LYS A 449 17.66 -30.76 5.54
CA LYS A 449 18.14 -30.95 4.17
C LYS A 449 19.05 -29.81 3.75
N ASP A 450 20.14 -30.13 3.07
CA ASP A 450 21.04 -29.13 2.48
C ASP A 450 20.29 -28.18 1.56
N THR A 451 20.40 -26.91 1.85
CA THR A 451 19.84 -25.81 1.07
C THR A 451 20.97 -24.92 0.58
N ALA A 452 20.80 -24.29 -0.58
CA ALA A 452 21.80 -23.37 -1.14
C ALA A 452 22.09 -22.15 -0.25
N SER A 453 21.33 -21.95 0.83
CA SER A 453 21.45 -20.87 1.80
C SER A 453 21.00 -21.39 3.16
N GLU A 454 21.62 -20.91 4.24
CA GLU A 454 21.25 -21.31 5.60
C GLU A 454 19.81 -20.90 5.96
N MET A 455 19.34 -19.76 5.40
CA MET A 455 17.96 -19.31 5.50
C MET A 455 17.46 -18.84 4.13
N LEU A 456 16.24 -19.21 3.76
CA LEU A 456 15.58 -18.75 2.57
C LEU A 456 14.32 -17.97 2.98
N VAL A 457 14.44 -16.65 2.98
CA VAL A 457 13.36 -15.75 3.39
C VAL A 457 12.25 -15.76 2.36
N ASN A 458 11.04 -16.01 2.82
CA ASN A 458 9.86 -16.06 1.96
C ASN A 458 9.23 -14.66 1.77
N ARG A 459 8.32 -14.58 0.80
CA ARG A 459 7.61 -13.34 0.49
C ARG A 459 6.77 -12.81 1.67
N LYS A 460 6.22 -13.69 2.51
CA LYS A 460 5.40 -13.33 3.67
C LYS A 460 6.21 -12.52 4.71
N LEU A 461 7.47 -12.87 4.93
CA LEU A 461 8.35 -12.13 5.85
C LEU A 461 8.87 -10.82 5.24
N MET A 462 8.81 -10.67 3.89
CA MET A 462 9.25 -9.48 3.17
C MET A 462 8.16 -8.40 3.07
N THR A 463 6.90 -8.74 3.30
CA THR A 463 5.73 -7.84 3.24
C THR A 463 5.21 -7.49 4.63
#